data_fe7136c06c5eb68e55e294b034ca20e6
#
_entry.id   fe7136c06c5eb68e55e294b034ca20e6
#
_cell.length_a   1.000
_cell.length_b   1.000
_cell.length_c   1.000
_cell.angle_alpha   90.00
_cell.angle_beta   90.00
_cell.angle_gamma   90.00
#
_symmetry.space_group_name_H-M   'P 1'
#
loop_
_entity.id
_entity.type
_entity.pdbx_description
1 polymer ?
#
loop_
_entity_poly.entity_id
_entity_poly.type
_entity_poly.pdbx_seq_one_letter_code
_entity_poly.pdbx_strand_id
1 'polypeptide(L)'
;MTTDRALAPLRSTHAAPLVFGVGAAIGVLGGMIGLGGAEFRLPLLIGLFGFAALSAVILNKAMSLVVVLIALPARLAAVPAAEVAARWPVAVNLLAGSLLGAWAGASWAVRMRSATLYKVLAALMVLMAVALVLGHTTTLGTLDLPLWAQVPSGVAAGFGVGVVAAIMGVAGGELLIPTIVLLFGEDIKVAGSLSLLVSLPTMLVAFARYSRDGSFAVLGSNLRFTTVMAVGSIAGAVFGGLLLGVFPDLILIPALAVILLVSAVKLARHG
;
A
#
# COMPACT_ATOMS: atom_id res chain seq x y z
N MET A 1 -29.76 12.01 5.19
CA MET A 1 -30.14 11.88 3.78
C MET A 1 -29.03 12.47 2.89
N THR A 2 -27.79 11.95 2.93
CA THR A 2 -26.62 12.46 2.15
C THR A 2 -25.53 11.40 1.92
N THR A 3 -25.81 10.11 2.17
CA THR A 3 -24.86 9.01 1.96
C THR A 3 -24.84 8.44 0.54
N ASP A 4 -25.78 8.84 -0.31
CA ASP A 4 -26.02 8.20 -1.62
C ASP A 4 -25.11 8.70 -2.76
N ARG A 5 -24.38 9.80 -2.60
CA ARG A 5 -23.50 10.33 -3.66
C ARG A 5 -22.06 9.82 -3.65
N ALA A 6 -21.63 9.18 -2.56
CA ALA A 6 -20.24 8.68 -2.44
C ALA A 6 -20.01 7.31 -3.10
N LEU A 7 -21.07 6.58 -3.40
CA LEU A 7 -21.03 5.20 -3.90
C LEU A 7 -21.69 5.03 -5.27
N ALA A 8 -21.93 6.09 -6.03
CA ALA A 8 -22.43 5.94 -7.39
C ALA A 8 -21.45 5.01 -8.14
N PRO A 9 -21.88 3.82 -8.58
CA PRO A 9 -21.03 2.90 -9.32
C PRO A 9 -20.80 3.50 -10.70
N LEU A 10 -19.77 4.35 -10.83
CA LEU A 10 -19.24 4.70 -12.14
C LEU A 10 -18.67 3.40 -12.71
N ARG A 11 -19.44 2.71 -13.54
CA ARG A 11 -18.90 1.64 -14.39
C ARG A 11 -17.81 2.27 -15.23
N SER A 12 -16.58 1.80 -15.05
CA SER A 12 -15.48 2.23 -15.90
C SER A 12 -15.78 1.80 -17.33
N THR A 13 -16.03 2.76 -18.20
CA THR A 13 -16.23 2.57 -19.64
C THR A 13 -14.90 2.52 -20.41
N HIS A 14 -13.79 2.56 -19.70
CA HIS A 14 -12.47 2.62 -20.32
C HIS A 14 -12.09 1.31 -21.01
N ALA A 15 -11.41 1.43 -22.15
CA ALA A 15 -10.96 0.30 -22.94
C ALA A 15 -10.00 -0.60 -22.13
N ALA A 16 -10.21 -1.91 -22.17
CA ALA A 16 -9.40 -2.87 -21.44
C ALA A 16 -7.88 -2.76 -21.71
N PRO A 17 -7.40 -2.47 -22.93
CA PRO A 17 -5.98 -2.24 -23.19
C PRO A 17 -5.39 -1.06 -22.41
N LEU A 18 -6.13 0.04 -22.27
CA LEU A 18 -5.71 1.21 -21.47
C LEU A 18 -5.58 0.82 -19.99
N VAL A 19 -6.58 0.15 -19.45
CA VAL A 19 -6.59 -0.31 -18.04
C VAL A 19 -5.42 -1.25 -17.77
N PHE A 20 -5.19 -2.21 -18.68
CA PHE A 20 -4.05 -3.12 -18.60
C PHE A 20 -2.72 -2.38 -18.69
N GLY A 21 -2.56 -1.48 -19.67
CA GLY A 21 -1.32 -0.71 -19.87
C GLY A 21 -0.97 0.17 -18.68
N VAL A 22 -1.96 0.85 -18.10
CA VAL A 22 -1.77 1.64 -16.87
C VAL A 22 -1.40 0.73 -15.70
N GLY A 23 -2.10 -0.41 -15.54
CA GLY A 23 -1.74 -1.41 -14.53
C GLY A 23 -0.32 -1.91 -14.69
N ALA A 24 0.11 -2.23 -15.91
CA ALA A 24 1.46 -2.69 -16.22
C ALA A 24 2.52 -1.61 -15.93
N ALA A 25 2.29 -0.37 -16.34
CA ALA A 25 3.20 0.74 -16.05
C ALA A 25 3.40 0.94 -14.54
N ILE A 26 2.30 0.93 -13.77
CA ILE A 26 2.35 1.01 -12.30
C ILE A 26 3.10 -0.20 -11.73
N GLY A 27 2.82 -1.38 -12.26
CA GLY A 27 3.49 -2.62 -11.85
C GLY A 27 5.00 -2.57 -12.08
N VAL A 28 5.45 -2.06 -13.24
CA VAL A 28 6.88 -1.86 -13.54
C VAL A 28 7.51 -0.94 -12.51
N LEU A 29 6.92 0.23 -12.25
CA LEU A 29 7.44 1.17 -11.25
C LEU A 29 7.51 0.54 -9.86
N GLY A 30 6.45 -0.13 -9.42
CA GLY A 30 6.40 -0.81 -8.14
C GLY A 30 7.34 -2.02 -8.05
N GLY A 31 7.53 -2.75 -9.15
CA GLY A 31 8.44 -3.89 -9.25
C GLY A 31 9.91 -3.47 -9.16
N MET A 32 10.27 -2.36 -9.80
CA MET A 32 11.63 -1.80 -9.75
C MET A 32 12.05 -1.37 -8.34
N ILE A 33 11.09 -1.02 -7.47
CA ILE A 33 11.36 -0.66 -6.08
C ILE A 33 11.11 -1.86 -5.13
N GLY A 34 10.45 -2.92 -5.63
CA GLY A 34 10.07 -4.08 -4.81
C GLY A 34 8.85 -3.88 -3.92
N LEU A 35 8.03 -2.85 -4.16
CA LEU A 35 6.92 -2.42 -3.30
C LEU A 35 5.51 -2.67 -3.88
N GLY A 36 5.39 -3.07 -5.15
CA GLY A 36 4.11 -3.42 -5.78
C GLY A 36 3.28 -2.26 -6.36
N GLY A 37 3.65 -0.99 -6.13
CA GLY A 37 3.13 0.21 -6.82
C GLY A 37 1.68 0.60 -6.49
N ALA A 38 1.14 0.13 -5.38
CA ALA A 38 -0.24 0.43 -4.99
C ALA A 38 -0.47 1.92 -4.70
N GLU A 39 0.54 2.61 -4.19
CA GLU A 39 0.57 4.04 -3.90
C GLU A 39 0.46 4.89 -5.18
N PHE A 40 1.05 4.43 -6.28
CA PHE A 40 0.95 5.09 -7.58
C PHE A 40 -0.38 4.82 -8.29
N ARG A 41 -1.02 3.67 -7.97
CA ARG A 41 -2.32 3.28 -8.54
C ARG A 41 -3.44 4.16 -8.04
N LEU A 42 -3.46 4.50 -6.75
CA LEU A 42 -4.54 5.25 -6.12
C LEU A 42 -4.83 6.60 -6.80
N PRO A 43 -3.82 7.48 -7.06
CA PRO A 43 -4.07 8.75 -7.75
C PRO A 43 -4.56 8.58 -9.19
N LEU A 44 -4.17 7.51 -9.87
CA LEU A 44 -4.64 7.23 -11.22
C LEU A 44 -6.09 6.71 -11.22
N LEU A 45 -6.48 5.92 -10.23
CA LEU A 45 -7.88 5.53 -10.05
C LEU A 45 -8.79 6.76 -9.87
N ILE A 46 -8.33 7.75 -9.13
CA ILE A 46 -9.09 8.98 -8.89
C ILE A 46 -8.97 9.94 -10.10
N GLY A 47 -7.75 10.26 -10.51
CA GLY A 47 -7.49 11.35 -11.46
C GLY A 47 -7.64 10.98 -12.93
N LEU A 48 -7.40 9.72 -13.32
CA LEU A 48 -7.51 9.23 -14.69
C LEU A 48 -8.82 8.49 -14.93
N PHE A 49 -9.17 7.60 -13.98
CA PHE A 49 -10.35 6.74 -14.14
C PHE A 49 -11.62 7.33 -13.49
N GLY A 50 -11.51 8.44 -12.74
CA GLY A 50 -12.64 9.20 -12.21
C GLY A 50 -13.38 8.52 -11.05
N PHE A 51 -12.77 7.55 -10.37
CA PHE A 51 -13.38 6.92 -9.20
C PHE A 51 -13.42 7.90 -8.02
N ALA A 52 -14.53 7.89 -7.28
CA ALA A 52 -14.60 8.58 -6.00
C ALA A 52 -13.55 8.04 -5.01
N ALA A 53 -13.07 8.88 -4.08
CA ALA A 53 -11.96 8.54 -3.19
C ALA A 53 -12.12 7.19 -2.48
N LEU A 54 -13.26 6.93 -1.84
CA LEU A 54 -13.52 5.67 -1.14
C LEU A 54 -13.57 4.48 -2.10
N SER A 55 -14.19 4.64 -3.27
CA SER A 55 -14.24 3.60 -4.32
C SER A 55 -12.84 3.25 -4.80
N ALA A 56 -12.00 4.26 -5.05
CA ALA A 56 -10.61 4.07 -5.46
C ALA A 56 -9.79 3.33 -4.39
N VAL A 57 -9.96 3.67 -3.11
CA VAL A 57 -9.31 2.98 -1.98
C VAL A 57 -9.70 1.50 -1.94
N ILE A 58 -10.98 1.17 -2.09
CA ILE A 58 -11.46 -0.21 -2.03
C ILE A 58 -10.94 -1.03 -3.22
N LEU A 59 -11.01 -0.47 -4.44
CA LEU A 59 -10.47 -1.11 -5.64
C LEU A 59 -8.95 -1.30 -5.53
N ASN A 60 -8.24 -0.28 -5.04
CA ASN A 60 -6.80 -0.35 -4.80
C ASN A 60 -6.45 -1.45 -3.78
N LYS A 61 -7.20 -1.53 -2.68
CA LYS A 61 -7.03 -2.57 -1.65
C LYS A 61 -7.21 -3.97 -2.23
N ALA A 62 -8.26 -4.20 -3.02
CA ALA A 62 -8.52 -5.48 -3.64
C ALA A 62 -7.38 -5.92 -4.59
N MET A 63 -6.92 -4.99 -5.44
CA MET A 63 -5.80 -5.26 -6.35
C MET A 63 -4.49 -5.50 -5.59
N SER A 64 -4.23 -4.70 -4.55
CA SER A 64 -3.04 -4.86 -3.71
C SER A 64 -3.03 -6.20 -2.97
N LEU A 65 -4.18 -6.67 -2.51
CA LEU A 65 -4.30 -7.99 -1.88
C LEU A 65 -3.91 -9.12 -2.85
N VAL A 66 -4.37 -9.04 -4.09
CA VAL A 66 -4.00 -10.02 -5.14
C VAL A 66 -2.49 -9.98 -5.40
N VAL A 67 -1.90 -8.78 -5.52
CA VAL A 67 -0.46 -8.62 -5.74
C VAL A 67 0.34 -9.21 -4.57
N VAL A 68 -0.04 -8.92 -3.32
CA VAL A 68 0.63 -9.46 -2.12
C VAL A 68 0.52 -10.98 -2.04
N LEU A 69 -0.65 -11.56 -2.35
CA LEU A 69 -0.85 -13.01 -2.37
C LEU A 69 0.07 -13.72 -3.38
N ILE A 70 0.35 -13.07 -4.50
CA ILE A 70 1.27 -13.59 -5.52
C ILE A 70 2.74 -13.34 -5.15
N ALA A 71 3.05 -12.19 -4.54
CA ALA A 71 4.40 -11.82 -4.15
C ALA A 71 4.92 -12.63 -2.95
N LEU A 72 4.05 -13.00 -2.01
CA LEU A 72 4.44 -13.68 -0.78
C LEU A 72 5.15 -15.02 -1.03
N PRO A 73 4.63 -15.96 -1.84
CA PRO A 73 5.34 -17.21 -2.15
C PRO A 73 6.72 -16.98 -2.79
N ALA A 74 6.82 -16.01 -3.71
CA ALA A 74 8.08 -15.68 -4.36
C ALA A 74 9.13 -15.15 -3.37
N ARG A 75 8.71 -14.33 -2.40
CA ARG A 75 9.58 -13.82 -1.34
C ARG A 75 10.02 -14.92 -0.37
N LEU A 76 9.10 -15.79 0.04
CA LEU A 76 9.41 -16.93 0.92
C LEU A 76 10.33 -17.96 0.26
N ALA A 77 10.33 -18.03 -1.08
CA ALA A 77 11.30 -18.84 -1.82
C ALA A 77 12.71 -18.18 -1.89
N ALA A 78 12.77 -16.84 -1.81
CA ALA A 78 14.03 -16.10 -1.90
C ALA A 78 14.75 -15.94 -0.55
N VAL A 79 14.02 -16.03 0.57
CA VAL A 79 14.56 -15.93 1.93
C VAL A 79 14.23 -17.24 2.67
N PRO A 80 15.20 -17.92 3.31
CA PRO A 80 14.96 -19.16 4.02
C PRO A 80 13.81 -19.02 5.03
N ALA A 81 12.81 -19.88 4.92
CA ALA A 81 11.64 -19.84 5.80
C ALA A 81 12.01 -19.93 7.29
N ALA A 82 13.07 -20.65 7.61
CA ALA A 82 13.60 -20.75 8.98
C ALA A 82 14.10 -19.41 9.52
N GLU A 83 14.72 -18.58 8.67
CA GLU A 83 15.22 -17.25 9.06
C GLU A 83 14.03 -16.30 9.35
N VAL A 84 13.03 -16.30 8.48
CA VAL A 84 11.80 -15.53 8.69
C VAL A 84 11.04 -16.04 9.93
N ALA A 85 10.96 -17.36 10.10
CA ALA A 85 10.32 -17.97 11.27
C ALA A 85 11.04 -17.64 12.58
N ALA A 86 12.37 -17.53 12.59
CA ALA A 86 13.12 -17.13 13.78
C ALA A 86 12.76 -15.71 14.26
N ARG A 87 12.25 -14.86 13.39
CA ARG A 87 11.88 -13.46 13.64
C ARG A 87 10.37 -13.24 13.85
N TRP A 88 9.61 -14.32 14.11
CA TRP A 88 8.18 -14.24 14.37
C TRP A 88 7.76 -13.22 15.45
N PRO A 89 8.59 -12.94 16.54
CA PRO A 89 8.20 -11.95 17.53
C PRO A 89 8.06 -10.54 16.96
N VAL A 90 8.91 -10.18 15.97
CA VAL A 90 8.82 -8.89 15.27
C VAL A 90 7.49 -8.78 14.51
N ALA A 91 7.13 -9.83 13.76
CA ALA A 91 5.88 -9.88 13.03
C ALA A 91 4.67 -9.78 13.96
N VAL A 92 4.63 -10.53 15.07
CA VAL A 92 3.53 -10.49 16.03
C VAL A 92 3.40 -9.13 16.71
N ASN A 93 4.53 -8.51 17.07
CA ASN A 93 4.56 -7.19 17.67
C ASN A 93 3.89 -6.15 16.75
N LEU A 94 4.31 -6.09 15.50
CA LEU A 94 3.73 -5.19 14.50
C LEU A 94 2.28 -5.53 14.17
N LEU A 95 1.93 -6.82 14.09
CA LEU A 95 0.55 -7.27 13.86
C LEU A 95 -0.38 -6.83 14.97
N ALA A 96 0.04 -6.90 16.24
CA ALA A 96 -0.79 -6.46 17.36
C ALA A 96 -1.29 -5.01 17.18
N GLY A 97 -0.42 -4.13 16.70
CA GLY A 97 -0.81 -2.75 16.37
C GLY A 97 -1.55 -2.65 15.03
N SER A 98 -1.02 -3.26 13.96
CA SER A 98 -1.49 -3.02 12.61
C SER A 98 -2.90 -3.57 12.35
N LEU A 99 -3.32 -4.65 12.97
CA LEU A 99 -4.70 -5.16 12.86
C LEU A 99 -5.69 -4.16 13.47
N LEU A 100 -5.39 -3.60 14.64
CA LEU A 100 -6.21 -2.56 15.28
C LEU A 100 -6.20 -1.28 14.44
N GLY A 101 -5.04 -0.87 13.96
CA GLY A 101 -4.87 0.28 13.07
C GLY A 101 -5.64 0.13 11.77
N ALA A 102 -5.60 -1.04 11.15
CA ALA A 102 -6.33 -1.32 9.93
C ALA A 102 -7.84 -1.26 10.11
N TRP A 103 -8.35 -1.81 11.19
CA TRP A 103 -9.77 -1.72 11.52
C TRP A 103 -10.21 -0.27 11.79
N ALA A 104 -9.43 0.48 12.57
CA ALA A 104 -9.68 1.89 12.86
C ALA A 104 -9.62 2.75 11.59
N GLY A 105 -8.55 2.61 10.79
CA GLY A 105 -8.35 3.36 9.56
C GLY A 105 -9.46 3.10 8.53
N ALA A 106 -9.84 1.84 8.31
CA ALA A 106 -10.96 1.50 7.43
C ALA A 106 -12.29 2.07 7.96
N SER A 107 -12.51 2.02 9.27
CA SER A 107 -13.71 2.60 9.90
C SER A 107 -13.77 4.12 9.76
N TRP A 108 -12.64 4.79 9.85
CA TRP A 108 -12.56 6.24 9.62
C TRP A 108 -12.79 6.58 8.15
N ALA A 109 -12.15 5.87 7.23
CA ALA A 109 -12.29 6.11 5.79
C ALA A 109 -13.76 6.05 5.33
N VAL A 110 -14.51 5.06 5.80
CA VAL A 110 -15.95 4.91 5.47
C VAL A 110 -16.79 6.05 6.03
N ARG A 111 -16.44 6.60 7.19
CA ARG A 111 -17.19 7.68 7.87
C ARG A 111 -16.77 9.08 7.40
N MET A 112 -15.62 9.21 6.76
CA MET A 112 -15.13 10.51 6.28
C MET A 112 -16.01 11.04 5.15
N ARG A 113 -16.21 12.36 5.16
CA ARG A 113 -16.75 13.07 3.98
C ARG A 113 -15.75 12.99 2.85
N SER A 114 -16.21 12.88 1.61
CA SER A 114 -15.32 12.74 0.44
C SER A 114 -14.23 13.81 0.38
N ALA A 115 -14.57 15.09 0.62
CA ALA A 115 -13.61 16.18 0.66
C ALA A 115 -12.51 15.99 1.72
N THR A 116 -12.87 15.48 2.91
CA THR A 116 -11.90 15.17 3.96
C THR A 116 -11.00 14.01 3.57
N LEU A 117 -11.60 12.96 2.98
CA LEU A 117 -10.84 11.78 2.55
C LEU A 117 -9.81 12.16 1.46
N TYR A 118 -10.16 13.01 0.48
CA TYR A 118 -9.19 13.51 -0.50
C TYR A 118 -7.99 14.22 0.15
N LYS A 119 -8.25 15.08 1.14
CA LYS A 119 -7.17 15.79 1.86
C LYS A 119 -6.29 14.84 2.67
N VAL A 120 -6.91 13.86 3.35
CA VAL A 120 -6.18 12.84 4.10
C VAL A 120 -5.31 12.00 3.17
N LEU A 121 -5.87 11.54 2.03
CA LEU A 121 -5.10 10.80 1.02
C LEU A 121 -3.94 11.63 0.46
N ALA A 122 -4.15 12.92 0.19
CA ALA A 122 -3.08 13.80 -0.26
C ALA A 122 -1.96 13.94 0.79
N ALA A 123 -2.32 14.12 2.06
CA ALA A 123 -1.35 14.19 3.17
C ALA A 123 -0.57 12.87 3.32
N LEU A 124 -1.26 11.73 3.21
CA LEU A 124 -0.63 10.41 3.27
C LEU A 124 0.30 10.16 2.08
N MET A 125 -0.02 10.65 0.88
CA MET A 125 0.89 10.58 -0.28
C MET A 125 2.15 11.39 -0.06
N VAL A 126 2.07 12.56 0.58
CA VAL A 126 3.26 13.33 0.97
C VAL A 126 4.08 12.54 1.98
N LEU A 127 3.44 11.94 2.99
CA LEU A 127 4.11 11.07 3.96
C LEU A 127 4.84 9.92 3.28
N MET A 128 4.20 9.25 2.31
CA MET A 128 4.81 8.15 1.55
C MET A 128 5.98 8.63 0.70
N ALA A 129 5.88 9.81 0.06
CA ALA A 129 6.99 10.38 -0.69
C ALA A 129 8.20 10.67 0.22
N VAL A 130 7.96 11.22 1.41
CA VAL A 130 9.01 11.46 2.42
C VAL A 130 9.60 10.14 2.90
N ALA A 131 8.78 9.15 3.23
CA ALA A 131 9.23 7.83 3.68
C ALA A 131 10.08 7.12 2.60
N LEU A 132 9.67 7.23 1.33
CA LEU A 132 10.41 6.68 0.19
C LEU A 132 11.80 7.31 0.08
N VAL A 133 11.90 8.62 0.13
CA VAL A 133 13.17 9.34 0.05
C VAL A 133 14.06 9.00 1.25
N LEU A 134 13.55 9.13 2.47
CA LEU A 134 14.32 8.85 3.70
C LEU A 134 14.79 7.39 3.75
N GLY A 135 13.95 6.45 3.37
CA GLY A 135 14.28 5.02 3.40
C GLY A 135 15.41 4.61 2.46
N HIS A 136 15.70 5.44 1.45
CA HIS A 136 16.72 5.11 0.44
C HIS A 136 17.93 6.07 0.45
N THR A 137 17.80 7.27 1.00
CA THR A 137 18.90 8.25 1.01
C THR A 137 19.67 8.25 2.32
N THR A 138 19.08 7.75 3.40
CA THR A 138 19.74 7.69 4.71
C THR A 138 20.13 6.24 5.01
N THR A 139 21.39 6.02 5.39
CA THR A 139 21.78 4.85 6.16
C THR A 139 21.11 4.96 7.52
N LEU A 140 19.83 4.52 7.58
CA LEU A 140 19.08 4.52 8.82
C LEU A 140 19.80 3.56 9.77
N GLY A 141 20.52 4.13 10.75
CA GLY A 141 21.06 3.33 11.83
C GLY A 141 19.93 2.68 12.63
N THR A 142 20.22 1.58 13.30
CA THR A 142 19.27 0.94 14.21
C THR A 142 19.08 1.80 15.47
N LEU A 143 17.84 1.93 15.91
CA LEU A 143 17.53 2.53 17.21
C LEU A 143 17.79 1.44 18.26
N ASP A 144 18.88 1.55 19.03
CA ASP A 144 19.18 0.63 20.12
C ASP A 144 18.24 0.86 21.32
N LEU A 145 16.98 0.50 21.13
CA LEU A 145 15.94 0.62 22.14
C LEU A 145 15.96 -0.60 23.07
N PRO A 146 15.88 -0.40 24.39
CA PRO A 146 15.68 -1.50 25.32
C PRO A 146 14.31 -2.16 25.05
N LEU A 147 14.18 -3.47 25.33
CA LEU A 147 12.98 -4.27 25.03
C LEU A 147 11.68 -3.64 25.54
N TRP A 148 11.72 -3.03 26.73
CA TRP A 148 10.55 -2.35 27.30
C TRP A 148 10.07 -1.14 26.48
N ALA A 149 10.94 -0.50 25.72
CA ALA A 149 10.59 0.60 24.80
C ALA A 149 10.35 0.10 23.37
N GLN A 150 11.10 -0.92 22.93
CA GLN A 150 10.99 -1.50 21.58
C GLN A 150 9.61 -2.11 21.33
N VAL A 151 9.08 -2.90 22.29
CA VAL A 151 7.77 -3.55 22.15
C VAL A 151 6.64 -2.55 21.99
N PRO A 152 6.42 -1.57 22.88
CA PRO A 152 5.34 -0.60 22.69
C PRO A 152 5.55 0.30 21.47
N SER A 153 6.79 0.64 21.11
CA SER A 153 7.09 1.40 19.91
C SER A 153 6.72 0.64 18.63
N GLY A 154 7.00 -0.66 18.59
CA GLY A 154 6.61 -1.51 17.47
C GLY A 154 5.09 -1.66 17.34
N VAL A 155 4.36 -1.83 18.45
CA VAL A 155 2.88 -1.83 18.43
C VAL A 155 2.34 -0.49 17.96
N ALA A 156 2.87 0.63 18.45
CA ALA A 156 2.44 1.97 18.05
C ALA A 156 2.73 2.24 16.56
N ALA A 157 3.93 1.88 16.09
CA ALA A 157 4.30 1.97 14.69
C ALA A 157 3.41 1.09 13.81
N GLY A 158 3.19 -0.17 14.22
CA GLY A 158 2.27 -1.09 13.55
C GLY A 158 0.87 -0.50 13.45
N PHE A 159 0.33 0.09 14.52
CA PHE A 159 -0.96 0.77 14.51
C PHE A 159 -1.00 1.90 13.46
N GLY A 160 0.00 2.79 13.49
CA GLY A 160 0.09 3.89 12.51
C GLY A 160 0.15 3.39 11.07
N VAL A 161 1.00 2.38 10.80
CA VAL A 161 1.12 1.76 9.47
C VAL A 161 -0.19 1.10 9.06
N GLY A 162 -0.86 0.40 9.97
CA GLY A 162 -2.18 -0.22 9.73
C GLY A 162 -3.25 0.81 9.34
N VAL A 163 -3.31 1.95 10.04
CA VAL A 163 -4.21 3.08 9.70
C VAL A 163 -3.92 3.60 8.30
N VAL A 164 -2.66 3.92 8.00
CA VAL A 164 -2.26 4.45 6.69
C VAL A 164 -2.57 3.45 5.58
N ALA A 165 -2.16 2.19 5.75
CA ALA A 165 -2.40 1.13 4.78
C ALA A 165 -3.89 0.89 4.51
N ALA A 166 -4.75 1.00 5.55
CA ALA A 166 -6.19 0.88 5.38
C ALA A 166 -6.77 2.05 4.60
N ILE A 167 -6.46 3.29 5.00
CA ILE A 167 -7.01 4.51 4.38
C ILE A 167 -6.57 4.65 2.92
N MET A 168 -5.32 4.33 2.59
CA MET A 168 -4.80 4.42 1.21
C MET A 168 -5.15 3.20 0.34
N GLY A 169 -5.56 2.09 0.96
CA GLY A 169 -5.79 0.86 0.21
C GLY A 169 -4.51 0.17 -0.27
N VAL A 170 -3.39 0.40 0.38
CA VAL A 170 -2.07 -0.19 0.08
C VAL A 170 -1.73 -1.34 1.02
N ALA A 171 -0.63 -2.04 0.76
CA ALA A 171 -0.11 -3.11 1.63
C ALA A 171 0.63 -2.55 2.86
N GLY A 172 1.26 -1.38 2.74
CA GLY A 172 2.01 -0.72 3.81
C GLY A 172 3.47 -1.15 3.91
N GLY A 173 3.97 -1.92 2.96
CA GLY A 173 5.37 -2.39 2.92
C GLY A 173 6.38 -1.26 2.97
N GLU A 174 6.07 -0.14 2.32
CA GLU A 174 6.89 1.08 2.26
C GLU A 174 7.19 1.67 3.66
N LEU A 175 6.25 1.51 4.59
CA LEU A 175 6.41 1.96 5.97
C LEU A 175 6.88 0.83 6.88
N LEU A 176 6.44 -0.41 6.63
CA LEU A 176 6.83 -1.57 7.45
C LEU A 176 8.31 -1.89 7.32
N ILE A 177 8.87 -1.90 6.11
CA ILE A 177 10.28 -2.25 5.88
C ILE A 177 11.21 -1.32 6.67
N PRO A 178 11.16 0.02 6.49
CA PRO A 178 12.01 0.90 7.28
C PRO A 178 11.72 0.82 8.79
N THR A 179 10.48 0.60 9.19
CA THR A 179 10.13 0.41 10.60
C THR A 179 10.81 -0.83 11.19
N ILE A 180 10.81 -1.95 10.46
CA ILE A 180 11.45 -3.20 10.90
C ILE A 180 12.96 -3.03 10.98
N VAL A 181 13.57 -2.40 10.00
CA VAL A 181 15.02 -2.13 9.99
C VAL A 181 15.41 -1.20 11.15
N LEU A 182 14.69 -0.09 11.34
CA LEU A 182 15.00 0.91 12.36
C LEU A 182 14.78 0.42 13.79
N LEU A 183 13.61 -0.19 14.05
CA LEU A 183 13.23 -0.56 15.42
C LEU A 183 13.79 -1.90 15.85
N PHE A 184 13.99 -2.83 14.92
CA PHE A 184 14.36 -4.21 15.24
C PHE A 184 15.74 -4.61 14.70
N GLY A 185 16.39 -3.76 13.89
CA GLY A 185 17.73 -4.01 13.35
C GLY A 185 17.80 -5.17 12.36
N GLU A 186 16.69 -5.53 11.73
CA GLU A 186 16.64 -6.65 10.79
C GLU A 186 17.21 -6.28 9.42
N ASP A 187 17.80 -7.26 8.75
CA ASP A 187 18.24 -7.09 7.35
C ASP A 187 17.06 -6.75 6.43
N ILE A 188 17.31 -5.93 5.43
CA ILE A 188 16.28 -5.41 4.52
C ILE A 188 15.53 -6.52 3.75
N LYS A 189 16.21 -7.67 3.45
CA LYS A 189 15.55 -8.80 2.78
C LYS A 189 14.59 -9.51 3.73
N VAL A 190 15.02 -9.72 4.98
CA VAL A 190 14.19 -10.28 6.06
C VAL A 190 13.04 -9.34 6.36
N ALA A 191 13.32 -8.04 6.50
CA ALA A 191 12.30 -7.01 6.72
C ALA A 191 11.25 -7.00 5.60
N GLY A 192 11.66 -7.16 4.34
CA GLY A 192 10.75 -7.30 3.20
C GLY A 192 9.82 -8.51 3.29
N SER A 193 10.32 -9.65 3.75
CA SER A 193 9.53 -10.86 3.94
C SER A 193 8.57 -10.74 5.13
N LEU A 194 9.06 -10.20 6.26
CA LEU A 194 8.24 -9.92 7.44
C LEU A 194 7.15 -8.90 7.14
N SER A 195 7.46 -7.87 6.35
CA SER A 195 6.47 -6.85 5.96
C SER A 195 5.29 -7.45 5.19
N LEU A 196 5.52 -8.41 4.30
CA LEU A 196 4.44 -9.10 3.58
C LEU A 196 3.61 -9.98 4.52
N LEU A 197 4.24 -10.67 5.48
CA LEU A 197 3.54 -11.46 6.49
C LEU A 197 2.65 -10.59 7.38
N VAL A 198 3.10 -9.38 7.74
CA VAL A 198 2.31 -8.41 8.51
C VAL A 198 1.22 -7.78 7.63
N SER A 199 1.55 -7.43 6.38
CA SER A 199 0.63 -6.77 5.47
C SER A 199 -0.58 -7.62 5.14
N LEU A 200 -0.42 -8.92 4.90
CA LEU A 200 -1.51 -9.79 4.47
C LEU A 200 -2.67 -9.84 5.47
N PRO A 201 -2.48 -10.19 6.76
CA PRO A 201 -3.56 -10.15 7.74
C PRO A 201 -4.12 -8.74 7.95
N THR A 202 -3.26 -7.72 7.95
CA THR A 202 -3.67 -6.31 8.07
C THR A 202 -4.60 -5.90 6.94
N MET A 203 -4.29 -6.29 5.71
CA MET A 203 -5.12 -6.04 4.53
C MET A 203 -6.46 -6.79 4.61
N LEU A 204 -6.46 -8.04 5.07
CA LEU A 204 -7.67 -8.83 5.24
C LEU A 204 -8.60 -8.20 6.28
N VAL A 205 -8.08 -7.68 7.39
CA VAL A 205 -8.87 -6.98 8.41
C VAL A 205 -9.50 -5.71 7.85
N ALA A 206 -8.72 -4.87 7.13
CA ALA A 206 -9.26 -3.67 6.48
C ALA A 206 -10.33 -4.05 5.43
N PHE A 207 -10.07 -5.09 4.64
CA PHE A 207 -10.99 -5.59 3.62
C PHE A 207 -12.29 -6.10 4.25
N ALA A 208 -12.20 -6.90 5.32
CA ALA A 208 -13.36 -7.36 6.07
C ALA A 208 -14.15 -6.21 6.69
N ARG A 209 -13.48 -5.12 7.11
CA ARG A 209 -14.18 -3.93 7.61
C ARG A 209 -14.94 -3.20 6.51
N TYR A 210 -14.34 -3.04 5.33
CA TYR A 210 -15.01 -2.44 4.17
C TYR A 210 -16.21 -3.26 3.68
N SER A 211 -16.19 -4.59 3.81
CA SER A 211 -17.30 -5.45 3.38
C SER A 211 -18.59 -5.26 4.15
N ARG A 212 -18.51 -4.77 5.41
CA ARG A 212 -19.68 -4.65 6.30
C ARG A 212 -20.64 -3.52 5.95
N ASP A 213 -20.18 -2.49 5.24
CA ASP A 213 -20.98 -1.27 4.97
C ASP A 213 -21.48 -1.21 3.51
N GLY A 214 -21.59 -2.34 2.82
CA GLY A 214 -22.05 -2.39 1.43
C GLY A 214 -21.06 -1.77 0.42
N SER A 215 -19.90 -1.31 0.89
CA SER A 215 -18.85 -0.69 0.06
C SER A 215 -18.30 -1.64 -1.02
N PHE A 216 -18.55 -2.93 -0.88
CA PHE A 216 -18.19 -3.98 -1.84
C PHE A 216 -18.99 -3.96 -3.14
N ALA A 217 -20.11 -3.24 -3.19
CA ALA A 217 -20.87 -3.07 -4.43
C ALA A 217 -19.99 -2.46 -5.54
N VAL A 218 -19.03 -1.61 -5.18
CA VAL A 218 -18.06 -1.01 -6.11
C VAL A 218 -17.18 -2.09 -6.76
N LEU A 219 -16.72 -3.07 -5.99
CA LEU A 219 -15.88 -4.16 -6.50
C LEU A 219 -16.68 -5.04 -7.47
N GLY A 220 -17.90 -5.45 -7.09
CA GLY A 220 -18.78 -6.23 -7.94
C GLY A 220 -19.12 -5.55 -9.26
N SER A 221 -19.41 -4.25 -9.21
CA SER A 221 -19.73 -3.44 -10.40
C SER A 221 -18.52 -3.20 -11.33
N ASN A 222 -17.29 -3.32 -10.82
CA ASN A 222 -16.05 -3.05 -11.55
C ASN A 222 -15.09 -4.24 -11.59
N LEU A 223 -15.60 -5.46 -11.48
CA LEU A 223 -14.79 -6.68 -11.39
C LEU A 223 -13.87 -6.83 -12.62
N ARG A 224 -14.38 -6.60 -13.84
CA ARG A 224 -13.59 -6.66 -15.07
C ARG A 224 -12.45 -5.63 -15.07
N PHE A 225 -12.73 -4.39 -14.65
CA PHE A 225 -11.73 -3.35 -14.52
C PHE A 225 -10.64 -3.75 -13.53
N THR A 226 -11.04 -4.21 -12.34
CA THR A 226 -10.14 -4.62 -11.25
C THR A 226 -9.24 -5.77 -11.66
N THR A 227 -9.81 -6.80 -12.31
CA THR A 227 -9.04 -7.96 -12.77
C THR A 227 -8.05 -7.59 -13.88
N VAL A 228 -8.48 -6.82 -14.88
CA VAL A 228 -7.60 -6.40 -15.99
C VAL A 228 -6.45 -5.55 -15.45
N MET A 229 -6.71 -4.60 -14.56
CA MET A 229 -5.67 -3.77 -13.95
C MET A 229 -4.75 -4.57 -13.03
N ALA A 230 -5.29 -5.52 -12.24
CA ALA A 230 -4.49 -6.38 -11.39
C ALA A 230 -3.54 -7.27 -12.21
N VAL A 231 -4.04 -7.89 -13.29
CA VAL A 231 -3.21 -8.71 -14.18
C VAL A 231 -2.12 -7.86 -14.85
N GLY A 232 -2.46 -6.65 -15.32
CA GLY A 232 -1.47 -5.71 -15.82
C GLY A 232 -0.41 -5.37 -14.77
N SER A 233 -0.84 -5.06 -13.53
CA SER A 233 0.09 -4.73 -12.43
C SER A 233 1.01 -5.89 -12.07
N ILE A 234 0.52 -7.13 -12.08
CA ILE A 234 1.33 -8.33 -11.82
C ILE A 234 2.36 -8.52 -12.93
N ALA A 235 1.92 -8.48 -14.19
CA ALA A 235 2.83 -8.59 -15.35
C ALA A 235 3.90 -7.50 -15.32
N GLY A 236 3.49 -6.26 -15.05
CA GLY A 236 4.40 -5.13 -14.88
C GLY A 236 5.37 -5.31 -13.71
N ALA A 237 4.90 -5.79 -12.56
CA ALA A 237 5.73 -5.99 -11.37
C ALA A 237 6.80 -7.08 -11.60
N VAL A 238 6.45 -8.16 -12.29
CA VAL A 238 7.42 -9.19 -12.69
C VAL A 238 8.49 -8.59 -13.61
N PHE A 239 8.07 -7.86 -14.64
CA PHE A 239 8.98 -7.20 -15.56
C PHE A 239 9.83 -6.12 -14.87
N GLY A 240 9.23 -5.30 -14.01
CA GLY A 240 9.92 -4.29 -13.20
C GLY A 240 10.94 -4.91 -12.23
N GLY A 241 10.61 -6.06 -11.65
CA GLY A 241 11.53 -6.82 -10.80
C GLY A 241 12.77 -7.31 -11.55
N LEU A 242 12.64 -7.66 -12.84
CA LEU A 242 13.79 -7.99 -13.70
C LEU A 242 14.66 -6.78 -14.04
N LEU A 243 14.10 -5.58 -13.94
CA LEU A 243 14.81 -4.31 -14.13
C LEU A 243 15.40 -3.75 -12.83
N LEU A 244 15.23 -4.44 -11.72
CA LEU A 244 15.79 -4.05 -10.43
C LEU A 244 17.31 -3.91 -10.54
N GLY A 245 17.85 -2.74 -10.15
CA GLY A 245 19.27 -2.43 -10.23
C GLY A 245 19.77 -1.95 -11.61
N VAL A 246 18.92 -1.96 -12.66
CA VAL A 246 19.28 -1.41 -13.98
C VAL A 246 19.29 0.13 -13.94
N PHE A 247 18.36 0.72 -13.21
CA PHE A 247 18.29 2.17 -13.04
C PHE A 247 18.91 2.58 -11.71
N PRO A 248 19.75 3.63 -11.67
CA PRO A 248 20.30 4.15 -10.43
C PRO A 248 19.19 4.65 -9.49
N ASP A 249 19.24 4.24 -8.23
CA ASP A 249 18.29 4.68 -7.18
C ASP A 249 18.25 6.20 -7.05
N LEU A 250 19.40 6.85 -7.31
CA LEU A 250 19.56 8.31 -7.28
C LEU A 250 18.60 9.03 -8.27
N ILE A 251 18.19 8.39 -9.34
CA ILE A 251 17.24 8.94 -10.33
C ILE A 251 15.83 8.42 -10.08
N LEU A 252 15.73 7.11 -9.82
CA LEU A 252 14.45 6.43 -9.68
C LEU A 252 13.64 6.96 -8.49
N ILE A 253 14.25 7.08 -7.33
CA ILE A 253 13.58 7.45 -6.09
C ILE A 253 13.06 8.89 -6.10
N PRO A 254 13.87 9.91 -6.49
CA PRO A 254 13.34 11.27 -6.64
C PRO A 254 12.23 11.37 -7.68
N ALA A 255 12.33 10.66 -8.80
CA ALA A 255 11.29 10.65 -9.82
C ALA A 255 9.95 10.13 -9.27
N LEU A 256 9.99 9.03 -8.52
CA LEU A 256 8.80 8.46 -7.89
C LEU A 256 8.23 9.34 -6.77
N ALA A 257 9.09 9.96 -5.96
CA ALA A 257 8.68 10.93 -4.96
C ALA A 257 7.98 12.14 -5.61
N VAL A 258 8.50 12.65 -6.73
CA VAL A 258 7.86 13.73 -7.51
C VAL A 258 6.49 13.29 -8.03
N ILE A 259 6.35 12.06 -8.54
CA ILE A 259 5.06 11.52 -8.98
C ILE A 259 4.05 11.52 -7.83
N LEU A 260 4.45 11.07 -6.63
CA LEU A 260 3.60 11.08 -5.44
C LEU A 260 3.22 12.50 -5.01
N LEU A 261 4.17 13.43 -5.00
CA LEU A 261 3.92 14.84 -4.63
C LEU A 261 2.99 15.53 -5.62
N VAL A 262 3.22 15.38 -6.92
CA VAL A 262 2.32 15.92 -7.97
C VAL A 262 0.92 15.32 -7.82
N SER A 263 0.84 14.03 -7.55
CA SER A 263 -0.43 13.33 -7.31
C SER A 263 -1.13 13.85 -6.05
N ALA A 264 -0.39 14.11 -4.96
CA ALA A 264 -0.91 14.68 -3.73
C ALA A 264 -1.52 16.08 -3.97
N VAL A 265 -0.80 16.95 -4.68
CA VAL A 265 -1.29 18.30 -5.04
C VAL A 265 -2.55 18.22 -5.90
N LYS A 266 -2.56 17.34 -6.91
CA LYS A 266 -3.72 17.14 -7.77
C LYS A 266 -4.93 16.64 -6.97
N LEU A 267 -4.70 15.70 -6.06
CA LEU A 267 -5.74 15.13 -5.21
C LEU A 267 -6.31 16.15 -4.22
N ALA A 268 -5.44 16.97 -3.61
CA ALA A 268 -5.87 18.04 -2.70
C ALA A 268 -6.77 19.08 -3.38
N ARG A 269 -6.64 19.26 -4.69
CA ARG A 269 -7.47 20.18 -5.49
C ARG A 269 -8.84 19.59 -5.88
N HIS A 270 -9.04 18.29 -5.74
CA HIS A 270 -10.31 17.60 -6.02
C HIS A 270 -11.27 17.61 -4.81
N GLY A 271 -10.80 17.94 -3.62
CA GLY A 271 -11.59 18.06 -2.38
C GLY A 271 -11.84 19.48 -1.99
#